data_d134c3daf053817897e409a31c0d20c8
#
_entry.id   d134c3daf053817897e409a31c0d20c8
#
_cell.length_a   1.000
_cell.length_b   1.000
_cell.length_c   1.000
_cell.angle_alpha   90.00
_cell.angle_beta   90.00
_cell.angle_gamma   90.00
#
_symmetry.space_group_name_H-M   'P 1'
#
loop_
_entity.id
_entity.type
_entity.pdbx_description
1 polymer ?
#
loop_
_entity_poly.entity_id
_entity_poly.type
_entity_poly.pdbx_seq_one_letter_code
_entity_poly.pdbx_strand_id
1 'polypeptide(L)'
;LSVNPKLVYMVKDNMGVGLKVSYDRGMLDLSSADLSISDISMSARDCYQINHKFSAHALYRAYIPLAGSKRIAMFADLMLGGSFKQGKAFYPGKDYIIGTYEEKYALELAVDPGIIAFLTDRLAVELNVGMFGVSYGWTDQIHNQVQNGSSDSTSAGFMVNLLSLGVGLSYYFL
;
A
#
# COMPACT_ATOMS: atom_id res chain seq x y z
N LEU A 1 2.19 -5.87 -9.07
CA LEU A 1 3.59 -5.87 -8.63
C LEU A 1 3.73 -4.89 -7.46
N SER A 2 4.30 -5.37 -6.35
CA SER A 2 4.57 -4.53 -5.17
C SER A 2 6.02 -4.74 -4.73
N VAL A 3 6.73 -3.64 -4.49
CA VAL A 3 8.11 -3.65 -4.00
C VAL A 3 8.22 -2.65 -2.86
N ASN A 4 8.69 -3.11 -1.69
CA ASN A 4 8.64 -2.35 -0.44
C ASN A 4 10.01 -2.37 0.28
N PRO A 5 11.07 -1.75 -0.26
CA PRO A 5 12.34 -1.67 0.42
C PRO A 5 12.25 -0.88 1.72
N LYS A 6 12.95 -1.38 2.73
CA LYS A 6 12.97 -0.82 4.07
C LYS A 6 14.41 -0.78 4.59
N LEU A 7 14.81 0.36 5.12
CA LEU A 7 16.12 0.55 5.75
C LEU A 7 15.89 0.95 7.21
N VAL A 8 16.48 0.19 8.13
CA VAL A 8 16.37 0.44 9.58
C VAL A 8 17.75 0.51 10.19
N TYR A 9 18.01 1.56 10.95
CA TYR A 9 19.21 1.74 11.75
C TYR A 9 18.86 1.51 13.23
N MET A 10 19.60 0.61 13.89
CA MET A 10 19.41 0.30 15.31
C MET A 10 20.01 1.39 16.17
N VAL A 11 19.18 2.11 16.92
CA VAL A 11 19.61 3.21 17.82
C VAL A 11 19.88 2.74 19.24
N LYS A 12 19.23 1.67 19.65
CA LYS A 12 19.40 0.97 20.93
C LYS A 12 19.08 -0.50 20.78
N ASP A 13 19.36 -1.27 21.81
CA ASP A 13 18.89 -2.66 21.89
C ASP A 13 17.37 -2.68 21.69
N ASN A 14 16.90 -3.50 20.77
CA ASN A 14 15.50 -3.71 20.44
C ASN A 14 14.75 -2.47 19.89
N MET A 15 15.46 -1.41 19.46
CA MET A 15 14.86 -0.19 18.92
C MET A 15 15.61 0.29 17.68
N GLY A 16 14.88 0.56 16.61
CA GLY A 16 15.42 1.09 15.36
C GLY A 16 14.59 2.23 14.80
N VAL A 17 15.23 3.08 14.01
CA VAL A 17 14.61 4.12 13.21
C VAL A 17 14.96 3.90 11.74
N GLY A 18 14.08 4.27 10.83
CA GLY A 18 14.35 4.00 9.44
C GLY A 18 13.40 4.68 8.47
N LEU A 19 13.49 4.22 7.23
CA LEU A 19 12.66 4.66 6.12
C LEU A 19 12.11 3.43 5.38
N LYS A 20 10.86 3.50 4.99
CA LYS A 20 10.21 2.54 4.10
C LYS A 20 9.76 3.28 2.86
N VAL A 21 10.15 2.80 1.69
CA VAL A 21 9.67 3.29 0.41
C VAL A 21 8.89 2.17 -0.24
N SER A 22 7.75 2.48 -0.83
CA SER A 22 6.92 1.46 -1.48
C SER A 22 6.52 1.91 -2.87
N TYR A 23 6.52 0.96 -3.79
CA TYR A 23 5.96 1.12 -5.12
C TYR A 23 5.03 -0.03 -5.42
N ASP A 24 3.77 0.30 -5.68
CA ASP A 24 2.75 -0.66 -6.06
C ASP A 24 2.21 -0.34 -7.45
N ARG A 25 2.16 -1.35 -8.31
CA ARG A 25 1.52 -1.28 -9.62
C ARG A 25 0.41 -2.30 -9.69
N GLY A 26 -0.82 -1.81 -9.77
CA GLY A 26 -2.02 -2.57 -10.10
C GLY A 26 -2.39 -2.38 -11.57
N MET A 27 -2.76 -3.45 -12.25
CA MET A 27 -3.33 -3.43 -13.59
C MET A 27 -4.55 -4.34 -13.57
N LEU A 28 -5.68 -3.80 -13.98
CA LEU A 28 -6.91 -4.53 -14.20
C LEU A 28 -7.23 -4.40 -15.69
N ASP A 29 -7.28 -5.54 -16.37
CA ASP A 29 -7.68 -5.66 -17.77
C ASP A 29 -8.91 -6.58 -17.78
N LEU A 30 -10.08 -6.00 -18.07
CA LEU A 30 -11.33 -6.71 -18.20
C LEU A 30 -11.76 -6.66 -19.65
N SER A 31 -11.41 -7.66 -20.43
CA SER A 31 -11.82 -7.79 -21.84
C SER A 31 -13.32 -8.09 -22.01
N SER A 32 -13.96 -8.71 -21.04
CA SER A 32 -15.43 -8.81 -20.93
C SER A 32 -15.84 -9.31 -19.55
N ALA A 33 -16.75 -8.61 -18.89
CA ALA A 33 -17.43 -9.08 -17.70
C ALA A 33 -18.92 -8.84 -17.87
N ASP A 34 -19.67 -9.93 -18.05
CA ASP A 34 -21.13 -9.89 -18.03
C ASP A 34 -21.62 -10.21 -16.62
N LEU A 35 -22.10 -9.20 -15.93
CA LEU A 35 -22.79 -9.33 -14.64
C LEU A 35 -24.29 -9.19 -14.87
N SER A 36 -25.00 -10.30 -14.83
CA SER A 36 -26.46 -10.31 -14.82
C SER A 36 -26.96 -10.63 -13.41
N ILE A 37 -27.46 -9.62 -12.71
CA ILE A 37 -28.15 -9.78 -11.43
C ILE A 37 -29.59 -9.31 -11.63
N SER A 38 -30.51 -10.26 -11.67
CA SER A 38 -31.92 -10.04 -11.87
C SER A 38 -32.24 -9.15 -13.07
N ASP A 39 -32.93 -8.27 -13.29
CA ASP A 39 -33.27 -7.54 -14.52
C ASP A 39 -32.29 -6.45 -14.96
N ILE A 40 -31.08 -6.38 -14.39
CA ILE A 40 -30.04 -5.40 -14.75
C ILE A 40 -28.86 -6.14 -15.38
N SER A 41 -28.71 -6.04 -16.69
CA SER A 41 -27.52 -6.50 -17.41
C SER A 41 -26.54 -5.33 -17.56
N MET A 42 -25.45 -5.36 -16.79
CA MET A 42 -24.28 -4.48 -17.02
C MET A 42 -23.21 -5.26 -17.77
N SER A 43 -22.96 -4.90 -19.01
CA SER A 43 -21.82 -5.40 -19.78
C SER A 43 -20.71 -4.35 -19.73
N ALA A 44 -19.62 -4.66 -19.04
CA ALA A 44 -18.37 -3.90 -19.13
C ALA A 44 -17.48 -4.59 -20.18
N ARG A 45 -17.25 -3.93 -21.30
CA ARG A 45 -16.34 -4.39 -22.37
C ARG A 45 -15.12 -3.49 -22.40
N ASP A 46 -13.93 -4.11 -22.48
CA ASP A 46 -12.65 -3.44 -22.72
C ASP A 46 -12.32 -2.33 -21.68
N CYS A 47 -12.55 -2.59 -20.40
CA CYS A 47 -12.14 -1.68 -19.33
C CYS A 47 -10.66 -1.92 -18.99
N TYR A 48 -9.85 -0.91 -19.19
CA TYR A 48 -8.42 -0.93 -18.85
C TYR A 48 -8.14 0.06 -17.73
N GLN A 49 -7.62 -0.43 -16.62
CA GLN A 49 -7.26 0.41 -15.49
C GLN A 49 -5.82 0.14 -15.06
N ILE A 50 -5.02 1.18 -14.98
CA ILE A 50 -3.68 1.14 -14.41
C ILE A 50 -3.65 2.04 -13.18
N ASN A 51 -3.10 1.52 -12.10
CA ASN A 51 -2.86 2.27 -10.88
C ASN A 51 -1.37 2.16 -10.51
N HIS A 52 -0.77 3.29 -10.19
CA HIS A 52 0.56 3.39 -9.60
C HIS A 52 0.42 4.04 -8.23
N LYS A 53 0.99 3.43 -7.20
CA LYS A 53 1.08 4.03 -5.87
C LYS A 53 2.54 4.09 -5.45
N PHE A 54 2.99 5.28 -5.07
CA PHE A 54 4.28 5.51 -4.43
C PHE A 54 4.03 5.94 -3.00
N SER A 55 4.82 5.45 -2.06
CA SER A 55 4.75 5.91 -0.68
C SER A 55 6.13 5.95 -0.03
N ALA A 56 6.28 6.89 0.91
CA ALA A 56 7.47 7.03 1.72
C ALA A 56 7.08 7.30 3.17
N HIS A 57 7.65 6.53 4.08
CA HIS A 57 7.33 6.58 5.50
C HIS A 57 8.62 6.62 6.33
N ALA A 58 8.68 7.52 7.29
CA ALA A 58 9.59 7.40 8.42
C ALA A 58 9.09 6.25 9.31
N LEU A 59 10.01 5.46 9.84
CA LEU A 59 9.71 4.23 10.53
C LEU A 59 10.43 4.21 11.88
N TYR A 60 9.67 3.86 12.92
CA TYR A 60 10.22 3.48 14.22
C TYR A 60 9.88 2.01 14.48
N ARG A 61 10.89 1.18 14.72
CA ARG A 61 10.74 -0.25 14.97
C ARG A 61 11.09 -0.59 16.41
N ALA A 62 10.21 -1.31 17.07
CA ALA A 62 10.45 -1.91 18.38
C ALA A 62 10.44 -3.43 18.27
N TYR A 63 11.38 -4.10 18.94
CA TYR A 63 11.45 -5.57 19.01
C TYR A 63 11.11 -6.05 20.42
N ILE A 64 10.39 -7.17 20.48
CA ILE A 64 10.08 -7.89 21.73
C ILE A 64 10.56 -9.32 21.55
N PRO A 65 11.68 -9.72 22.18
CA PRO A 65 12.17 -11.09 22.11
C PRO A 65 11.14 -12.09 22.64
N LEU A 66 10.87 -13.16 21.88
CA LEU A 66 9.91 -14.19 22.26
C LEU A 66 10.58 -15.24 23.13
N ALA A 67 9.99 -15.49 24.30
CA ALA A 67 10.40 -16.57 25.24
C ALA A 67 11.91 -16.65 25.55
N GLY A 68 12.60 -15.50 25.57
CA GLY A 68 14.05 -15.45 25.76
C GLY A 68 14.86 -15.98 24.56
N SER A 69 14.24 -16.21 23.43
CA SER A 69 14.93 -16.62 22.21
C SER A 69 15.80 -15.48 21.67
N LYS A 70 17.04 -15.80 21.32
CA LYS A 70 17.93 -14.88 20.61
C LYS A 70 17.68 -14.83 19.09
N ARG A 71 16.80 -15.70 18.57
CA ARG A 71 16.59 -15.88 17.14
C ARG A 71 15.19 -15.51 16.68
N ILE A 72 14.21 -15.42 17.60
CA ILE A 72 12.83 -15.11 17.25
C ILE A 72 12.36 -13.94 18.11
N ALA A 73 11.80 -12.92 17.46
CA ALA A 73 11.23 -11.77 18.13
C ALA A 73 9.92 -11.36 17.44
N MET A 74 9.04 -10.74 18.17
CA MET A 74 7.99 -9.91 17.61
C MET A 74 8.56 -8.52 17.31
N PHE A 75 8.02 -7.85 16.34
CA PHE A 75 8.30 -6.44 16.10
C PHE A 75 7.02 -5.66 15.80
N ALA A 76 7.10 -4.37 16.02
CA ALA A 76 6.07 -3.44 15.58
C ALA A 76 6.75 -2.24 14.92
N ASP A 77 6.34 -1.94 13.69
CA ASP A 77 6.77 -0.77 12.92
C ASP A 77 5.70 0.33 13.07
N LEU A 78 6.04 1.42 13.76
CA LEU A 78 5.25 2.65 13.71
C LEU A 78 5.73 3.47 12.53
N MET A 79 4.83 3.76 11.60
CA MET A 79 5.13 4.43 10.35
C MET A 79 4.35 5.74 10.23
N LEU A 80 5.06 6.81 9.87
CA LEU A 80 4.48 8.11 9.53
C LEU A 80 5.00 8.54 8.18
N GLY A 81 4.12 8.85 7.25
CA GLY A 81 4.55 9.25 5.92
C GLY A 81 3.41 9.64 5.00
N GLY A 82 3.71 9.65 3.72
CA GLY A 82 2.75 10.00 2.70
C GLY A 82 2.74 9.02 1.54
N SER A 83 1.64 9.01 0.82
CA SER A 83 1.48 8.26 -0.40
C SER A 83 0.89 9.12 -1.52
N PHE A 84 1.33 8.82 -2.73
CA PHE A 84 0.83 9.37 -3.98
C PHE A 84 0.33 8.22 -4.85
N LYS A 85 -0.93 8.26 -5.23
CA LYS A 85 -1.55 7.29 -6.13
C LYS A 85 -1.99 7.99 -7.41
N GLN A 86 -1.64 7.41 -8.54
CA GLN A 86 -2.05 7.84 -9.86
C GLN A 86 -2.83 6.71 -10.52
N GLY A 87 -4.09 7.01 -10.90
CA GLY A 87 -4.99 6.08 -11.56
C GLY A 87 -5.35 6.57 -12.96
N LYS A 88 -5.34 5.66 -13.93
CA LYS A 88 -5.88 5.89 -15.29
C LYS A 88 -6.88 4.80 -15.58
N ALA A 89 -8.10 5.19 -15.91
CA ALA A 89 -9.14 4.29 -16.36
C ALA A 89 -9.62 4.70 -17.76
N PHE A 90 -9.73 3.73 -18.65
CA PHE A 90 -10.22 3.91 -20.01
C PHE A 90 -11.41 3.00 -20.22
N TYR A 91 -12.49 3.60 -20.75
CA TYR A 91 -13.71 2.88 -21.13
C TYR A 91 -14.02 3.20 -22.60
N PRO A 92 -14.23 2.21 -23.46
CA PRO A 92 -14.67 2.45 -24.81
C PRO A 92 -16.12 2.94 -24.82
N GLY A 93 -16.35 4.16 -25.25
CA GLY A 93 -17.68 4.68 -25.60
C GLY A 93 -18.09 4.26 -27.01
N LYS A 94 -19.35 4.48 -27.40
CA LYS A 94 -19.86 4.12 -28.74
C LYS A 94 -19.12 4.84 -29.88
N ASP A 95 -18.67 6.06 -29.66
CA ASP A 95 -17.99 6.90 -30.66
C ASP A 95 -16.74 7.62 -30.15
N TYR A 96 -16.38 7.45 -28.87
CA TYR A 96 -15.21 8.07 -28.25
C TYR A 96 -14.73 7.27 -27.03
N ILE A 97 -13.45 7.43 -26.71
CA ILE A 97 -12.84 6.81 -25.52
C ILE A 97 -13.04 7.77 -24.35
N ILE A 98 -13.66 7.27 -23.28
CA ILE A 98 -13.81 7.99 -22.02
C ILE A 98 -12.59 7.66 -21.17
N GLY A 99 -11.78 8.68 -20.90
CA GLY A 99 -10.61 8.54 -20.00
C GLY A 99 -10.84 9.31 -18.70
N THR A 100 -10.64 8.66 -17.58
CA THR A 100 -10.60 9.29 -16.26
C THR A 100 -9.18 9.19 -15.71
N TYR A 101 -8.65 10.32 -15.27
CA TYR A 101 -7.38 10.43 -14.60
C TYR A 101 -7.62 10.85 -13.14
N GLU A 102 -7.06 10.11 -12.21
CA GLU A 102 -7.20 10.36 -10.78
C GLU A 102 -5.83 10.47 -10.13
N GLU A 103 -5.62 11.52 -9.38
CA GLU A 103 -4.48 11.70 -8.49
C GLU A 103 -4.95 11.75 -7.05
N LYS A 104 -4.31 10.96 -6.20
CA LYS A 104 -4.62 10.91 -4.77
C LYS A 104 -3.35 11.06 -3.95
N TYR A 105 -3.36 12.02 -3.07
CA TYR A 105 -2.35 12.22 -2.04
C TYR A 105 -2.92 11.82 -0.69
N ALA A 106 -2.12 11.16 0.15
CA ALA A 106 -2.53 10.85 1.50
C ALA A 106 -1.37 10.96 2.48
N LEU A 107 -1.69 11.41 3.70
CA LEU A 107 -0.84 11.27 4.88
C LEU A 107 -1.30 10.03 5.64
N GLU A 108 -0.36 9.21 6.06
CA GLU A 108 -0.63 7.93 6.69
C GLU A 108 0.16 7.80 8.00
N LEU A 109 -0.54 7.42 9.08
CA LEU A 109 0.04 6.98 10.33
C LEU A 109 -0.40 5.54 10.54
N ALA A 110 0.54 4.60 10.61
CA ALA A 110 0.21 3.19 10.68
C ALA A 110 1.12 2.41 11.63
N VAL A 111 0.61 1.30 12.13
CA VAL A 111 1.34 0.29 12.90
C VAL A 111 1.28 -1.02 12.12
N ASP A 112 2.44 -1.62 11.87
CA ASP A 112 2.62 -2.87 11.14
C ASP A 112 3.31 -3.88 12.06
N PRO A 113 2.55 -4.75 12.75
CA PRO A 113 3.11 -5.78 13.61
C PRO A 113 3.60 -6.97 12.81
N GLY A 114 4.61 -7.67 13.36
CA GLY A 114 5.15 -8.85 12.70
C GLY A 114 5.99 -9.71 13.62
N ILE A 115 6.49 -10.78 13.03
CA ILE A 115 7.42 -11.72 13.65
C ILE A 115 8.66 -11.78 12.77
N ILE A 116 9.83 -11.79 13.41
CA ILE A 116 11.11 -11.95 12.75
C ILE A 116 11.80 -13.19 13.27
N ALA A 117 12.39 -13.95 12.35
CA ALA A 117 13.22 -15.11 12.66
C ALA A 117 14.61 -14.95 12.03
N PHE A 118 15.64 -14.89 12.87
CA PHE A 118 17.03 -14.80 12.43
C PHE A 118 17.53 -16.17 12.00
N LEU A 119 17.85 -16.30 10.71
CA LEU A 119 18.47 -17.50 10.13
C LEU A 119 19.95 -17.54 10.44
N THR A 120 20.59 -16.39 10.41
CA THR A 120 21.99 -16.16 10.81
C THR A 120 22.06 -14.85 11.61
N ASP A 121 23.24 -14.46 12.09
CA ASP A 121 23.44 -13.19 12.80
C ASP A 121 23.13 -11.96 11.89
N ARG A 122 23.11 -12.14 10.58
CA ARG A 122 22.91 -11.07 9.61
C ARG A 122 21.65 -11.21 8.73
N LEU A 123 21.09 -12.40 8.64
CA LEU A 123 19.96 -12.66 7.76
C LEU A 123 18.75 -13.10 8.57
N ALA A 124 17.62 -12.47 8.32
CA ALA A 124 16.35 -12.79 8.96
C ALA A 124 15.19 -12.80 7.95
N VAL A 125 14.18 -13.58 8.28
CA VAL A 125 12.88 -13.59 7.60
C VAL A 125 11.89 -12.86 8.47
N GLU A 126 11.13 -11.95 7.89
CA GLU A 126 10.06 -11.20 8.53
C GLU A 126 8.70 -11.69 8.02
N LEU A 127 7.75 -11.82 8.93
CA LEU A 127 6.35 -12.09 8.64
C LEU A 127 5.51 -10.96 9.24
N ASN A 128 4.93 -10.14 8.40
CA ASN A 128 4.02 -9.06 8.81
C ASN A 128 2.57 -9.59 8.85
N VAL A 129 1.81 -9.22 9.88
CA VAL A 129 0.48 -9.77 10.16
C VAL A 129 -0.55 -8.65 10.20
N GLY A 130 -0.73 -8.00 9.07
CA GLY A 130 -1.69 -6.92 8.96
C GLY A 130 -1.14 -5.55 9.32
N MET A 131 -1.95 -4.54 9.08
CA MET A 131 -1.63 -3.14 9.32
C MET A 131 -2.83 -2.43 9.91
N PHE A 132 -2.58 -1.56 10.88
CA PHE A 132 -3.59 -0.69 11.47
C PHE A 132 -3.14 0.75 11.31
N GLY A 133 -4.06 1.65 10.95
CA GLY A 133 -3.65 3.03 10.82
C GLY A 133 -4.80 3.98 10.56
N VAL A 134 -4.42 5.24 10.45
CA VAL A 134 -5.29 6.33 10.01
C VAL A 134 -4.69 6.99 8.79
N SER A 135 -5.52 7.36 7.86
CA SER A 135 -5.11 8.09 6.67
C SER A 135 -5.98 9.32 6.47
N TYR A 136 -5.35 10.38 6.01
CA TYR A 136 -6.00 11.61 5.58
C TYR A 136 -5.56 11.91 4.16
N GLY A 137 -6.51 12.03 3.23
CA GLY A 137 -6.17 12.12 1.81
C GLY A 137 -6.97 13.14 1.03
N TRP A 138 -6.39 13.60 -0.07
CA TRP A 138 -6.97 14.50 -1.06
C TRP A 138 -6.99 13.79 -2.42
N THR A 139 -8.06 13.98 -3.17
CA THR A 139 -8.24 13.36 -4.48
C THR A 139 -8.62 14.41 -5.50
N ASP A 140 -7.84 14.50 -6.56
CA ASP A 140 -8.11 15.31 -7.73
C ASP A 140 -8.51 14.39 -8.90
N GLN A 141 -9.61 14.72 -9.57
CA GLN A 141 -10.08 13.94 -10.72
C GLN A 141 -10.26 14.84 -11.95
N ILE A 142 -9.75 14.39 -13.08
CA ILE A 142 -9.94 15.01 -14.38
C ILE A 142 -10.70 14.03 -15.26
N HIS A 143 -11.87 14.42 -15.74
CA HIS A 143 -12.70 13.64 -16.63
C HIS A 143 -12.72 14.24 -18.04
N ASN A 144 -12.38 13.43 -19.06
CA ASN A 144 -12.46 13.77 -20.50
C ASN A 144 -11.76 15.07 -20.95
N GLN A 145 -10.62 15.46 -20.40
CA GLN A 145 -9.80 16.62 -20.82
C GLN A 145 -10.54 17.96 -21.03
N VAL A 146 -11.87 17.98 -21.03
CA VAL A 146 -12.72 19.13 -21.37
C VAL A 146 -13.52 19.67 -20.19
N GLN A 147 -13.76 18.85 -19.17
CA GLN A 147 -14.39 19.28 -17.92
C GLN A 147 -13.39 19.19 -16.78
N ASN A 148 -12.82 20.31 -16.41
CA ASN A 148 -12.12 20.48 -15.13
C ASN A 148 -13.16 20.42 -14.01
N GLY A 149 -13.61 19.24 -13.68
CA GLY A 149 -14.30 18.94 -12.44
C GLY A 149 -13.25 18.57 -11.41
N SER A 150 -12.60 19.54 -10.77
CA SER A 150 -11.84 19.24 -9.56
C SER A 150 -12.85 18.87 -8.49
N SER A 151 -12.97 17.58 -8.23
CA SER A 151 -13.66 17.11 -7.05
C SER A 151 -12.62 17.04 -5.94
N ASP A 152 -12.45 18.12 -5.19
CA ASP A 152 -11.70 18.11 -3.94
C ASP A 152 -12.45 17.26 -2.93
N SER A 153 -12.11 16.00 -2.87
CA SER A 153 -12.66 15.09 -1.89
C SER A 153 -11.61 14.86 -0.80
N THR A 154 -11.85 15.39 0.37
CA THR A 154 -11.06 15.11 1.57
C THR A 154 -11.64 13.90 2.27
N SER A 155 -10.83 12.88 2.51
CA SER A 155 -11.25 11.67 3.21
C SER A 155 -10.34 11.39 4.40
N ALA A 156 -10.94 11.18 5.57
CA ALA A 156 -10.25 10.61 6.72
C ALA A 156 -10.79 9.20 6.96
N GLY A 157 -9.92 8.23 7.13
CA GLY A 157 -10.32 6.84 7.26
C GLY A 157 -9.42 6.05 8.18
N PHE A 158 -10.01 5.01 8.79
CA PHE A 158 -9.25 3.97 9.46
C PHE A 158 -8.83 2.92 8.44
N MET A 159 -7.55 2.56 8.45
CA MET A 159 -7.02 1.44 7.69
C MET A 159 -6.90 0.24 8.64
N VAL A 160 -7.63 -0.81 8.36
CA VAL A 160 -7.53 -2.07 9.10
C VAL A 160 -7.39 -3.20 8.08
N ASN A 161 -6.22 -3.79 8.02
CA ASN A 161 -5.94 -4.92 7.13
C ASN A 161 -5.38 -6.10 7.93
N LEU A 162 -6.25 -6.83 8.59
CA LEU A 162 -5.92 -7.94 9.49
C LEU A 162 -5.53 -9.24 8.78
N LEU A 163 -5.86 -9.36 7.50
CA LEU A 163 -5.67 -10.60 6.73
C LEU A 163 -4.54 -10.52 5.70
N SER A 164 -3.77 -9.43 5.68
CA SER A 164 -2.61 -9.34 4.81
C SER A 164 -1.40 -9.97 5.49
N LEU A 165 -0.93 -11.04 4.91
CA LEU A 165 0.36 -11.65 5.28
C LEU A 165 1.42 -11.14 4.31
N GLY A 166 2.43 -10.47 4.83
CA GLY A 166 3.60 -10.04 4.09
C GLY A 166 4.82 -10.86 4.52
N VAL A 167 5.60 -11.33 3.55
CA VAL A 167 6.87 -11.99 3.82
C VAL A 167 8.00 -11.08 3.36
N GLY A 168 8.97 -10.83 4.22
CA GLY A 168 10.14 -10.02 3.96
C GLY A 168 11.43 -10.75 4.25
N LEU A 169 12.50 -10.31 3.61
CA LEU A 169 13.86 -10.73 3.90
C LEU A 169 14.63 -9.51 4.41
N SER A 170 15.28 -9.66 5.56
CA SER A 170 16.06 -8.59 6.20
C SER A 170 17.52 -8.97 6.30
N TYR A 171 18.39 -8.04 5.95
CA TYR A 171 19.83 -8.17 6.14
C TYR A 171 20.34 -7.11 7.12
N TYR A 172 21.12 -7.52 8.11
CA TYR A 172 21.68 -6.66 9.15
C TYR A 172 23.16 -6.41 8.89
N PHE A 173 23.52 -5.14 8.80
CA PHE A 173 24.91 -4.68 8.74
C PHE A 173 25.43 -4.57 10.18
N LEU A 174 26.40 -5.37 10.54
CA LEU A 174 27.07 -5.37 11.84
C LEU A 174 28.34 -4.53 11.75
#